data_c8e3426f92dbb0b9548aa9d86fe0b0b9
#
_entry.id   c8e3426f92dbb0b9548aa9d86fe0b0b9
#
_cell.length_a   1.000
_cell.length_b   1.000
_cell.length_c   1.000
_cell.angle_alpha   90.00
_cell.angle_beta   90.00
_cell.angle_gamma   90.00
#
_symmetry.space_group_name_H-M   'P 1'
#
loop_
_entity.id
_entity.type
_entity.pdbx_description
1 polymer ?
#
loop_
_entity_poly.entity_id
_entity_poly.type
_entity_poly.pdbx_seq_one_letter_code
_entity_poly.pdbx_strand_id
1 'polypeptide(L)'
;KNAENTEEPVRYTQEEQDYLNLYEQDLKGLRDGDPLKELLPAILTMAKEMHRADIYIGDLVQEGNMGLMLAMEDHADDTEALLSMAKESMQALLESQEETKKQDNRMVEKVNDLDEQIKKLSDELGRKVSVDELEEFAGLSEDEISDILKLAGEELPPEEK
;
A
#
# COMPACT_ATOMS: atom_id res chain seq x y z
N LYS A 1 -27.15 18.87 -13.57
CA LYS A 1 -26.85 18.85 -13.19
C LYS A 1 -25.97 18.25 -12.92
N ASN A 2 -25.44 18.17 -12.96
CA ASN A 2 -24.65 17.74 -12.83
C ASN A 2 -23.87 17.38 -12.12
N ALA A 3 -23.89 16.99 -11.76
CA ALA A 3 -23.37 16.67 -11.04
C ALA A 3 -22.44 16.16 -10.83
N GLU A 4 -22.32 16.17 -10.87
CA GLU A 4 -21.53 15.93 -10.82
C GLU A 4 -20.76 15.15 -10.37
N ASN A 5 -20.44 14.68 -10.41
CA ASN A 5 -19.41 13.90 -10.30
C ASN A 5 -18.30 14.39 -9.57
N THR A 6 -18.53 15.12 -8.64
CA THR A 6 -17.54 15.49 -7.72
C THR A 6 -17.24 14.27 -6.90
N GLU A 7 -16.11 13.68 -7.17
CA GLU A 7 -15.57 12.71 -6.25
C GLU A 7 -15.55 13.35 -4.88
N GLU A 8 -16.13 12.71 -3.92
CA GLU A 8 -16.05 13.21 -2.56
C GLU A 8 -14.59 13.28 -2.16
N PRO A 9 -14.16 14.39 -1.55
CA PRO A 9 -12.79 14.48 -1.08
C PRO A 9 -12.51 13.36 -0.09
N VAL A 10 -11.33 12.78 -0.18
CA VAL A 10 -10.92 11.73 0.74
C VAL A 10 -10.88 12.31 2.15
N ARG A 11 -11.61 11.70 3.05
CA ARG A 11 -11.66 12.16 4.42
C ARG A 11 -10.44 11.68 5.18
N TYR A 12 -9.89 12.55 5.99
CA TYR A 12 -8.80 12.17 6.88
C TYR A 12 -9.37 11.44 8.09
N THR A 13 -8.62 10.45 8.54
CA THR A 13 -8.93 9.80 9.81
C THR A 13 -8.62 10.78 10.96
N GLN A 14 -9.09 10.48 12.15
CA GLN A 14 -8.78 11.33 13.31
C GLN A 14 -7.27 11.39 13.55
N GLU A 15 -6.60 10.28 13.38
CA GLU A 15 -5.14 10.21 13.52
C GLU A 15 -4.45 11.12 12.50
N GLU A 16 -4.94 11.11 11.25
CA GLU A 16 -4.40 11.98 10.20
C GLU A 16 -4.67 13.45 10.51
N GLN A 17 -5.85 13.77 11.01
CA GLN A 17 -6.18 15.15 11.39
C GLN A 17 -5.26 15.66 12.50
N ASP A 18 -5.03 14.81 13.50
CA ASP A 18 -4.12 15.14 14.59
C ASP A 18 -2.70 15.38 14.08
N TYR A 19 -2.24 14.51 13.19
CA TYR A 19 -0.93 14.66 12.56
C TYR A 19 -0.83 15.98 11.80
N LEU A 20 -1.82 16.29 10.97
CA LEU A 20 -1.83 17.51 10.17
C LEU A 20 -1.82 18.76 11.04
N ASN A 21 -2.62 18.76 12.11
CA ASN A 21 -2.68 19.90 13.02
C ASN A 21 -1.33 20.16 13.67
N LEU A 22 -0.67 19.13 14.17
CA LEU A 22 0.64 19.26 14.80
C LEU A 22 1.70 19.68 13.78
N TYR A 23 1.68 19.08 12.61
CA TYR A 23 2.66 19.38 11.58
C TYR A 23 2.53 20.80 11.07
N GLU A 24 1.30 21.29 10.87
CA GLU A 24 1.08 22.66 10.45
C GLU A 24 1.55 23.67 11.51
N GLN A 25 1.40 23.34 12.78
CA GLN A 25 1.95 24.15 13.85
C GLN A 25 3.48 24.20 13.81
N ASP A 26 4.09 23.05 13.57
CA ASP A 26 5.55 22.98 13.46
C ASP A 26 6.06 23.83 12.29
N LEU A 27 5.34 23.81 11.18
CA LEU A 27 5.71 24.58 9.99
C LEU A 27 5.66 26.09 10.28
N LYS A 28 4.71 26.53 11.09
CA LYS A 28 4.59 27.94 11.46
C LYS A 28 5.77 28.41 12.31
N GLY A 29 6.44 27.47 12.96
CA GLY A 29 7.61 27.79 13.79
C GLY A 29 8.90 27.97 13.00
N LEU A 30 8.89 27.74 11.71
CA LEU A 30 10.09 27.90 10.90
C LEU A 30 10.46 29.36 10.75
N ARG A 31 11.77 29.64 10.75
CA ARG A 31 12.27 31.00 10.67
C ARG A 31 12.16 31.56 9.27
N ASP A 32 11.91 32.86 9.19
CA ASP A 32 11.94 33.58 7.92
C ASP A 32 13.34 33.45 7.32
N GLY A 33 13.42 33.19 6.05
CA GLY A 33 14.70 32.99 5.37
C GLY A 33 15.17 31.53 5.36
N ASP A 34 14.54 30.66 6.13
CA ASP A 34 14.85 29.23 6.08
C ASP A 34 14.25 28.69 4.78
N PRO A 35 15.05 28.04 3.92
CA PRO A 35 14.52 27.46 2.66
C PRO A 35 13.37 26.51 2.91
N LEU A 36 13.37 25.81 4.02
CA LEU A 36 12.31 24.83 4.35
C LEU A 36 10.97 25.50 4.61
N LYS A 37 10.98 26.78 4.96
CA LYS A 37 9.72 27.48 5.23
C LYS A 37 8.79 27.53 4.04
N GLU A 38 9.32 27.54 2.84
CA GLU A 38 8.54 27.50 1.61
C GLU A 38 8.38 26.07 1.07
N LEU A 39 9.41 25.27 1.20
CA LEU A 39 9.44 23.93 0.63
C LEU A 39 8.55 22.94 1.37
N LEU A 40 8.59 22.95 2.70
CA LEU A 40 7.79 21.97 3.47
C LEU A 40 6.30 22.18 3.32
N PRO A 41 5.77 23.43 3.36
CA PRO A 41 4.34 23.62 3.09
C PRO A 41 3.94 23.20 1.67
N ALA A 42 4.83 23.40 0.68
CA ALA A 42 4.54 22.99 -0.68
C ALA A 42 4.42 21.46 -0.78
N ILE A 43 5.31 20.75 -0.07
CA ILE A 43 5.25 19.28 -0.03
C ILE A 43 3.99 18.82 0.67
N LEU A 44 3.61 19.49 1.76
CA LEU A 44 2.36 19.16 2.46
C LEU A 44 1.16 19.32 1.53
N THR A 45 1.13 20.41 0.77
CA THR A 45 0.06 20.63 -0.21
C THR A 45 0.00 19.51 -1.25
N MET A 46 1.16 19.11 -1.77
CA MET A 46 1.23 18.01 -2.74
C MET A 46 0.72 16.70 -2.12
N ALA A 47 1.11 16.45 -0.87
CA ALA A 47 0.68 15.23 -0.19
C ALA A 47 -0.83 15.21 0.00
N LYS A 48 -1.42 16.35 0.33
CA LYS A 48 -2.88 16.45 0.46
C LYS A 48 -3.59 16.18 -0.86
N GLU A 49 -3.02 16.69 -1.95
CA GLU A 49 -3.58 16.47 -3.29
C GLU A 49 -3.46 15.04 -3.74
N MET A 50 -2.40 14.35 -3.34
CA MET A 50 -2.13 12.97 -3.72
C MET A 50 -2.73 11.96 -2.75
N HIS A 51 -3.27 12.41 -1.64
CA HIS A 51 -3.79 11.55 -0.58
C HIS A 51 -4.92 10.64 -1.05
N ARG A 52 -4.88 9.38 -0.59
CA ARG A 52 -5.93 8.39 -0.85
C ARG A 52 -6.29 7.71 0.46
N ALA A 53 -7.49 7.12 0.49
CA ALA A 53 -8.01 6.48 1.70
C ALA A 53 -7.13 5.33 2.21
N ASP A 54 -6.38 4.69 1.31
CA ASP A 54 -5.54 3.54 1.64
C ASP A 54 -4.12 3.93 2.06
N ILE A 55 -3.84 5.22 2.17
CA ILE A 55 -2.51 5.72 2.55
C ILE A 55 -2.64 6.72 3.68
N TYR A 56 -1.85 6.53 4.73
CA TYR A 56 -1.77 7.48 5.83
C TYR A 56 -1.05 8.74 5.33
N ILE A 57 -1.68 9.91 5.53
CA ILE A 57 -1.14 11.18 5.02
C ILE A 57 0.27 11.46 5.55
N GLY A 58 0.54 11.07 6.79
CA GLY A 58 1.87 11.26 7.38
C GLY A 58 2.97 10.53 6.63
N ASP A 59 2.65 9.35 6.08
CA ASP A 59 3.62 8.58 5.29
C ASP A 59 3.95 9.30 3.98
N LEU A 60 2.95 9.90 3.34
CA LEU A 60 3.17 10.67 2.11
C LEU A 60 4.04 11.89 2.39
N VAL A 61 3.72 12.63 3.44
CA VAL A 61 4.51 13.82 3.83
C VAL A 61 5.95 13.42 4.12
N GLN A 62 6.13 12.37 4.88
CA GLN A 62 7.45 11.88 5.26
C GLN A 62 8.26 11.46 4.03
N GLU A 63 7.62 10.74 3.11
CA GLU A 63 8.27 10.30 1.89
C GLU A 63 8.69 11.49 1.03
N GLY A 64 7.82 12.49 0.91
CA GLY A 64 8.12 13.71 0.18
C GLY A 64 9.29 14.47 0.80
N ASN A 65 9.29 14.56 2.12
CA ASN A 65 10.37 15.24 2.84
C ASN A 65 11.70 14.50 2.69
N MET A 66 11.67 13.17 2.69
CA MET A 66 12.88 12.39 2.46
C MET A 66 13.42 12.62 1.05
N GLY A 67 12.54 12.64 0.05
CA GLY A 67 12.93 12.94 -1.32
C GLY A 67 13.53 14.32 -1.45
N LEU A 68 12.96 15.30 -0.74
CA LEU A 68 13.51 16.64 -0.70
C LEU A 68 14.92 16.66 -0.12
N MET A 69 15.11 16.00 1.00
CA MET A 69 16.42 15.98 1.67
C MET A 69 17.50 15.36 0.78
N LEU A 70 17.17 14.26 0.14
CA LEU A 70 18.10 13.62 -0.79
C LEU A 70 18.44 14.52 -1.98
N ALA A 71 17.41 15.19 -2.50
CA ALA A 71 17.60 16.08 -3.65
C ALA A 71 18.44 17.31 -3.28
N MET A 72 18.37 17.77 -2.04
CA MET A 72 19.11 18.93 -1.60
C MET A 72 20.64 18.73 -1.66
N GLU A 73 21.07 17.49 -1.63
CA GLU A 73 22.50 17.20 -1.75
C GLU A 73 23.04 17.57 -3.13
N ASP A 74 22.23 17.42 -4.18
CA ASP A 74 22.65 17.66 -5.56
C ASP A 74 22.06 18.92 -6.18
N HIS A 75 20.92 19.39 -5.69
CA HIS A 75 20.15 20.46 -6.34
C HIS A 75 19.72 21.57 -5.34
N ALA A 76 20.58 21.89 -4.39
CA ALA A 76 20.20 22.78 -3.28
C ALA A 76 19.62 24.12 -3.71
N ASP A 77 20.02 24.64 -4.89
CA ASP A 77 19.59 25.96 -5.35
C ASP A 77 18.42 25.93 -6.33
N ASP A 78 17.93 24.74 -6.68
CA ASP A 78 16.86 24.60 -7.67
C ASP A 78 15.58 24.13 -7.02
N THR A 79 14.74 25.06 -6.61
CA THR A 79 13.47 24.80 -5.94
C THR A 79 12.56 23.88 -6.76
N GLU A 80 12.48 24.11 -8.06
CA GLU A 80 11.66 23.28 -8.94
C GLU A 80 12.10 21.83 -8.94
N ALA A 81 13.42 21.62 -9.06
CA ALA A 81 13.97 20.27 -9.04
C ALA A 81 13.71 19.59 -7.69
N LEU A 82 13.86 20.34 -6.59
CA LEU A 82 13.63 19.81 -5.26
C LEU A 82 12.19 19.34 -5.08
N LEU A 83 11.24 20.15 -5.49
CA LEU A 83 9.82 19.81 -5.36
C LEU A 83 9.44 18.67 -6.30
N SER A 84 10.02 18.65 -7.50
CA SER A 84 9.78 17.57 -8.46
C SER A 84 10.25 16.22 -7.91
N MET A 85 11.43 16.20 -7.31
CA MET A 85 11.96 14.96 -6.74
C MET A 85 11.18 14.51 -5.50
N ALA A 86 10.71 15.46 -4.70
CA ALA A 86 9.84 15.14 -3.60
C ALA A 86 8.54 14.48 -4.09
N LYS A 87 7.98 15.04 -5.14
CA LYS A 87 6.76 14.51 -5.75
C LYS A 87 6.98 13.10 -6.30
N GLU A 88 8.11 12.89 -6.97
CA GLU A 88 8.45 11.56 -7.50
C GLU A 88 8.53 10.52 -6.38
N SER A 89 9.12 10.90 -5.24
CA SER A 89 9.19 9.99 -4.09
C SER A 89 7.81 9.62 -3.58
N MET A 90 6.91 10.59 -3.51
CA MET A 90 5.54 10.34 -3.08
C MET A 90 4.79 9.46 -4.08
N GLN A 91 5.00 9.71 -5.38
CA GLN A 91 4.39 8.89 -6.43
C GLN A 91 4.89 7.45 -6.36
N ALA A 92 6.17 7.26 -6.09
CA ALA A 92 6.74 5.93 -5.95
C ALA A 92 6.11 5.18 -4.77
N LEU A 93 5.84 5.88 -3.67
CA LEU A 93 5.16 5.27 -2.53
C LEU A 93 3.75 4.80 -2.92
N LEU A 94 3.01 5.64 -3.65
CA LEU A 94 1.67 5.29 -4.09
C LEU A 94 1.68 4.09 -5.03
N GLU A 95 2.63 4.05 -5.96
CA GLU A 95 2.76 2.94 -6.90
C GLU A 95 3.11 1.64 -6.17
N SER A 96 4.00 1.73 -5.19
CA SER A 96 4.39 0.58 -4.37
C SER A 96 3.18 0.03 -3.60
N GLN A 97 2.36 0.93 -3.07
CA GLN A 97 1.17 0.57 -2.33
C GLN A 97 0.15 -0.14 -3.25
N GLU A 98 -0.01 0.37 -4.45
CA GLU A 98 -0.91 -0.25 -5.43
C GLU A 98 -0.43 -1.64 -5.83
N GLU A 99 0.87 -1.81 -6.03
CA GLU A 99 1.44 -3.10 -6.39
C GLU A 99 1.23 -4.12 -5.27
N THR A 100 1.47 -3.70 -4.02
CA THR A 100 1.24 -4.56 -2.86
C THR A 100 -0.23 -4.99 -2.78
N LYS A 101 -1.13 -4.05 -3.01
CA LYS A 101 -2.56 -4.32 -2.99
C LYS A 101 -2.98 -5.32 -4.06
N LYS A 102 -2.41 -5.18 -5.25
CA LYS A 102 -2.67 -6.13 -6.35
C LYS A 102 -2.17 -7.53 -6.00
N GLN A 103 -0.98 -7.62 -5.42
CA GLN A 103 -0.42 -8.89 -5.01
C GLN A 103 -1.27 -9.54 -3.92
N ASP A 104 -1.72 -8.75 -2.95
CA ASP A 104 -2.60 -9.25 -1.89
C ASP A 104 -3.91 -9.76 -2.45
N ASN A 105 -4.50 -9.04 -3.40
CA ASN A 105 -5.76 -9.45 -4.04
C ASN A 105 -5.57 -10.75 -4.82
N ARG A 106 -4.47 -10.89 -5.55
CA ARG A 106 -4.16 -12.12 -6.27
C ARG A 106 -3.99 -13.30 -5.30
N MET A 107 -3.38 -13.04 -4.16
CA MET A 107 -3.19 -14.08 -3.16
C MET A 107 -4.51 -14.52 -2.55
N VAL A 108 -5.40 -13.56 -2.26
CA VAL A 108 -6.75 -13.86 -1.76
C VAL A 108 -7.49 -14.72 -2.77
N GLU A 109 -7.41 -14.39 -4.06
CA GLU A 109 -8.04 -15.18 -5.12
C GLU A 109 -7.49 -16.60 -5.16
N LYS A 110 -6.17 -16.74 -5.03
CA LYS A 110 -5.54 -18.07 -5.03
C LYS A 110 -6.00 -18.90 -3.85
N VAL A 111 -6.10 -18.27 -2.67
CA VAL A 111 -6.57 -18.97 -1.46
C VAL A 111 -8.02 -19.43 -1.65
N ASN A 112 -8.86 -18.55 -2.16
CA ASN A 112 -10.28 -18.88 -2.37
C ASN A 112 -10.45 -19.99 -3.41
N ASP A 113 -9.68 -19.93 -4.49
CA ASP A 113 -9.71 -20.95 -5.54
C ASP A 113 -9.28 -22.31 -4.98
N LEU A 114 -8.22 -22.32 -4.18
CA LEU A 114 -7.74 -23.56 -3.58
C LEU A 114 -8.76 -24.14 -2.62
N ASP A 115 -9.38 -23.31 -1.80
CA ASP A 115 -10.43 -23.73 -0.87
C ASP A 115 -11.61 -24.36 -1.61
N GLU A 116 -12.02 -23.76 -2.71
CA GLU A 116 -13.11 -24.32 -3.54
C GLU A 116 -12.72 -25.67 -4.12
N GLN A 117 -11.49 -25.80 -4.60
CA GLN A 117 -11.00 -27.06 -5.16
C GLN A 117 -10.94 -28.15 -4.10
N ILE A 118 -10.49 -27.82 -2.90
CA ILE A 118 -10.43 -28.76 -1.78
C ILE A 118 -11.84 -29.26 -1.46
N LYS A 119 -12.76 -28.34 -1.34
CA LYS A 119 -14.15 -28.66 -1.04
C LYS A 119 -14.78 -29.57 -2.08
N LYS A 120 -14.61 -29.19 -3.34
CA LYS A 120 -15.14 -29.94 -4.46
C LYS A 120 -14.58 -31.36 -4.51
N LEU A 121 -13.28 -31.48 -4.38
CA LEU A 121 -12.63 -32.78 -4.43
C LEU A 121 -12.98 -33.63 -3.22
N SER A 122 -13.05 -33.01 -2.05
CA SER A 122 -13.46 -33.69 -0.82
C SER A 122 -14.89 -34.26 -0.95
N ASP A 123 -15.80 -33.47 -1.52
CA ASP A 123 -17.17 -33.93 -1.76
C ASP A 123 -17.24 -35.08 -2.73
N GLU A 124 -16.44 -35.04 -3.80
CA GLU A 124 -16.40 -36.10 -4.80
C GLU A 124 -15.86 -37.40 -4.22
N LEU A 125 -14.81 -37.29 -3.39
CA LEU A 125 -14.16 -38.46 -2.80
C LEU A 125 -14.87 -38.95 -1.55
N GLY A 126 -15.68 -38.12 -0.90
CA GLY A 126 -16.36 -38.47 0.34
C GLY A 126 -15.41 -38.55 1.52
N ARG A 127 -14.22 -37.95 1.42
CA ARG A 127 -13.20 -37.94 2.47
C ARG A 127 -12.28 -36.76 2.30
N LYS A 128 -11.39 -36.55 3.28
CA LYS A 128 -10.39 -35.48 3.20
C LYS A 128 -9.44 -35.72 2.05
N VAL A 129 -9.04 -34.64 1.41
CA VAL A 129 -8.10 -34.67 0.29
C VAL A 129 -6.67 -34.70 0.82
N SER A 130 -5.83 -35.56 0.25
CA SER A 130 -4.41 -35.57 0.58
C SER A 130 -3.68 -34.48 -0.22
N VAL A 131 -2.47 -34.16 0.21
CA VAL A 131 -1.63 -33.17 -0.48
C VAL A 131 -1.35 -33.61 -1.91
N ASP A 132 -1.01 -34.91 -2.09
CA ASP A 132 -0.72 -35.46 -3.42
C ASP A 132 -1.89 -35.36 -4.37
N GLU A 133 -3.09 -35.64 -3.87
CA GLU A 133 -4.30 -35.52 -4.67
C GLU A 133 -4.58 -34.06 -5.05
N LEU A 134 -4.32 -33.16 -4.12
CA LEU A 134 -4.53 -31.74 -4.36
C LEU A 134 -3.52 -31.19 -5.38
N GLU A 135 -2.25 -31.63 -5.30
CA GLU A 135 -1.23 -31.25 -6.27
C GLU A 135 -1.66 -31.61 -7.69
N GLU A 136 -2.12 -32.84 -7.85
CA GLU A 136 -2.54 -33.34 -9.14
C GLU A 136 -3.78 -32.59 -9.66
N PHE A 137 -4.76 -32.40 -8.79
CA PHE A 137 -6.02 -31.76 -9.16
C PHE A 137 -5.86 -30.28 -9.47
N ALA A 138 -5.08 -29.57 -8.63
CA ALA A 138 -4.90 -28.13 -8.75
C ALA A 138 -3.78 -27.72 -9.71
N GLY A 139 -2.88 -28.68 -10.03
CA GLY A 139 -1.73 -28.39 -10.87
C GLY A 139 -0.69 -27.53 -10.16
N LEU A 140 -0.67 -27.56 -8.83
CA LEU A 140 0.28 -26.80 -8.02
C LEU A 140 1.23 -27.75 -7.31
N SER A 141 2.43 -27.26 -7.00
CA SER A 141 3.39 -28.03 -6.21
C SER A 141 3.01 -28.01 -4.73
N GLU A 142 3.56 -28.95 -3.97
CA GLU A 142 3.34 -28.98 -2.53
C GLU A 142 3.77 -27.69 -1.86
N ASP A 143 4.88 -27.11 -2.29
CA ASP A 143 5.38 -25.86 -1.73
C ASP A 143 4.41 -24.71 -2.00
N GLU A 144 3.86 -24.64 -3.20
CA GLU A 144 2.89 -23.62 -3.57
C GLU A 144 1.61 -23.75 -2.74
N ILE A 145 1.13 -24.99 -2.57
CA ILE A 145 -0.05 -25.26 -1.76
C ILE A 145 0.20 -24.87 -0.31
N SER A 146 1.36 -25.27 0.21
CA SER A 146 1.75 -24.94 1.59
C SER A 146 1.78 -23.44 1.82
N ASP A 147 2.37 -22.68 0.90
CA ASP A 147 2.47 -21.24 1.01
C ASP A 147 1.10 -20.58 1.01
N ILE A 148 0.21 -21.03 0.12
CA ILE A 148 -1.15 -20.48 0.04
C ILE A 148 -1.92 -20.75 1.33
N LEU A 149 -1.83 -21.97 1.84
CA LEU A 149 -2.55 -22.35 3.06
C LEU A 149 -2.02 -21.62 4.30
N LYS A 150 -0.71 -21.41 4.36
CA LYS A 150 -0.12 -20.62 5.46
C LYS A 150 -0.63 -19.19 5.49
N LEU A 151 -0.77 -18.60 4.32
CA LEU A 151 -1.29 -17.24 4.22
C LEU A 151 -2.75 -17.16 4.66
N ALA A 152 -3.50 -18.24 4.47
CA ALA A 152 -4.88 -18.33 4.92
C ALA A 152 -5.02 -18.71 6.39
N GLY A 153 -3.90 -19.04 7.04
CA GLY A 153 -3.90 -19.52 8.43
C GLY A 153 -4.36 -20.96 8.56
N GLU A 154 -4.30 -21.71 7.48
CA GLU A 154 -4.70 -23.11 7.45
C GLU A 154 -3.49 -24.03 7.43
N GLU A 155 -3.68 -25.23 7.94
CA GLU A 155 -2.64 -26.25 7.91
C GLU A 155 -2.81 -27.13 6.68
N LEU A 156 -1.69 -27.69 6.23
CA LEU A 156 -1.72 -28.68 5.15
C LEU A 156 -2.56 -29.88 5.53
N PRO A 157 -3.32 -30.46 4.58
CA PRO A 157 -4.00 -31.72 4.84
C PRO A 157 -2.96 -32.79 5.18
N PRO A 158 -3.26 -33.71 6.09
CA PRO A 158 -2.31 -34.78 6.42
C PRO A 158 -2.08 -35.70 5.23
N GLU A 159 -0.85 -36.16 5.10
CA GLU A 159 -0.52 -37.16 4.05
C GLU A 159 -1.22 -38.46 4.36
N GLU A 160 -1.71 -39.10 3.34
CA GLU A 160 -2.26 -40.43 3.47
C GLU A 160 -1.12 -41.45 3.56
N LYS A 161 -1.21 -42.28 4.53
CA LYS A 161 -0.24 -43.35 4.67
C LYS A 161 -0.77 -44.60 3.99
#